data_4dfccf4817860bafe9071b50bd0af5aa
#
_entry.id   4dfccf4817860bafe9071b50bd0af5aa
#
_cell.length_a   1.000
_cell.length_b   1.000
_cell.length_c   1.000
_cell.angle_alpha   90.00
_cell.angle_beta   90.00
_cell.angle_gamma   90.00
#
_symmetry.space_group_name_H-M   'P 1'
#
loop_
_entity.id
_entity.type
_entity.pdbx_description
1 polymer ?
#
loop_
_entity_poly.entity_id
_entity_poly.type
_entity_poly.pdbx_seq_one_letter_code
_entity_poly.pdbx_strand_id
1 'polypeptide(L)'
;QTRVEQGLPYFNKFLANFPDVASFANATEEKVLKLWQGLGYYSRGRNLLATAQHITKILHGNFPSNYFDLKKLKGVGDYTAAAIASIAFNEPVFAVDGNVARVLSRLFAEKTTPNSTQGKKVFQQLANSIGNKKFPGLHNQAMMELGALVCTPRNPKCEICPLHSHCLAYQQKQQLNFPIKSKKLKIKERHFCYVIIIYKDQFYIRQRNGNDIWKNLYEFPLHETKTKISSASISNFIKNYGIKKYESGRLHIHKLTH
;
A
#
# COMPACT_ATOMS: atom_id res chain seq x y z
N GLN A 1 -2.99 3.28 4.34
CA GLN A 1 -1.63 2.91 3.89
C GLN A 1 -0.91 4.05 3.15
N THR A 2 -1.47 5.23 3.12
CA THR A 2 -0.88 6.46 2.61
C THR A 2 -0.96 7.49 3.72
N ARG A 3 0.10 8.27 3.93
CA ARG A 3 0.06 9.37 4.92
C ARG A 3 -1.04 10.35 4.54
N VAL A 4 -1.72 10.92 5.51
CA VAL A 4 -2.85 11.83 5.29
C VAL A 4 -2.44 13.00 4.39
N GLU A 5 -1.35 13.67 4.69
CA GLU A 5 -0.80 14.78 3.89
C GLU A 5 -0.59 14.41 2.41
N GLN A 6 -0.07 13.20 2.14
CA GLN A 6 0.13 12.71 0.79
C GLN A 6 -1.19 12.28 0.14
N GLY A 7 -2.12 11.73 0.90
CA GLY A 7 -3.38 11.17 0.40
C GLY A 7 -4.46 12.21 0.12
N LEU A 8 -4.50 13.30 0.90
CA LEU A 8 -5.55 14.30 0.86
C LEU A 8 -5.74 14.96 -0.52
N PRO A 9 -4.69 15.38 -1.25
CA PRO A 9 -4.87 15.92 -2.60
C PRO A 9 -5.50 14.92 -3.58
N TYR A 10 -5.18 13.64 -3.43
CA TYR A 10 -5.77 12.58 -4.26
C TYR A 10 -7.23 12.32 -3.90
N PHE A 11 -7.54 12.29 -2.61
CA PHE A 11 -8.91 12.16 -2.13
C PHE A 11 -9.79 13.27 -2.72
N ASN A 12 -9.38 14.53 -2.63
CA ASN A 12 -10.09 15.66 -3.20
C ASN A 12 -10.25 15.55 -4.72
N LYS A 13 -9.19 15.12 -5.43
CA LYS A 13 -9.24 14.85 -6.87
C LYS A 13 -10.27 13.77 -7.23
N PHE A 14 -10.32 12.70 -6.44
CA PHE A 14 -11.28 11.61 -6.68
C PHE A 14 -12.70 12.08 -6.45
N LEU A 15 -12.99 12.79 -5.36
CA LEU A 15 -14.33 13.35 -5.09
C LEU A 15 -14.77 14.35 -6.18
N ALA A 16 -13.89 15.21 -6.65
CA ALA A 16 -14.20 16.15 -7.72
C ALA A 16 -14.52 15.45 -9.06
N ASN A 17 -13.92 14.29 -9.34
CA ASN A 17 -14.17 13.53 -10.57
C ASN A 17 -15.29 12.49 -10.43
N PHE A 18 -15.53 12.01 -9.22
CA PHE A 18 -16.45 10.93 -8.91
C PHE A 18 -17.16 11.24 -7.59
N PRO A 19 -18.26 12.00 -7.62
CA PRO A 19 -18.99 12.42 -6.41
C PRO A 19 -19.66 11.26 -5.66
N ASP A 20 -19.91 10.15 -6.35
CA ASP A 20 -20.54 8.95 -5.79
C ASP A 20 -19.93 7.66 -6.34
N VAL A 21 -20.32 6.53 -5.74
CA VAL A 21 -19.84 5.20 -6.14
C VAL A 21 -20.27 4.81 -7.55
N ALA A 22 -21.41 5.26 -8.03
CA ALA A 22 -21.93 4.93 -9.34
C ALA A 22 -21.12 5.63 -10.43
N SER A 23 -20.83 6.92 -10.28
CA SER A 23 -19.97 7.68 -11.18
C SER A 23 -18.56 7.11 -11.22
N PHE A 24 -18.04 6.66 -10.08
CA PHE A 24 -16.74 6.01 -10.01
C PHE A 24 -16.75 4.62 -10.68
N ALA A 25 -17.79 3.82 -10.48
CA ALA A 25 -17.93 2.49 -11.10
C ALA A 25 -17.96 2.55 -12.64
N ASN A 26 -18.46 3.64 -13.21
CA ASN A 26 -18.52 3.90 -14.64
C ASN A 26 -17.21 4.48 -15.22
N ALA A 27 -16.22 4.75 -14.39
CA ALA A 27 -14.93 5.26 -14.86
C ALA A 27 -14.14 4.21 -15.63
N THR A 28 -13.35 4.65 -16.62
CA THR A 28 -12.37 3.79 -17.27
C THR A 28 -11.18 3.57 -16.33
N GLU A 29 -10.55 2.38 -16.42
CA GLU A 29 -9.35 2.09 -15.64
C GLU A 29 -8.24 3.10 -15.93
N GLU A 30 -8.09 3.54 -17.17
CA GLU A 30 -7.11 4.54 -17.58
C GLU A 30 -7.31 5.87 -16.83
N LYS A 31 -8.55 6.39 -16.76
CA LYS A 31 -8.87 7.61 -16.01
C LYS A 31 -8.53 7.46 -14.52
N VAL A 32 -8.86 6.32 -13.93
CA VAL A 32 -8.54 6.01 -12.53
C VAL A 32 -7.04 5.97 -12.30
N LEU A 33 -6.28 5.27 -13.14
CA LEU A 33 -4.82 5.18 -13.01
C LEU A 33 -4.13 6.52 -13.24
N LYS A 34 -4.64 7.36 -14.14
CA LYS A 34 -4.13 8.74 -14.33
C LYS A 34 -4.34 9.60 -13.08
N LEU A 35 -5.50 9.53 -12.43
CA LEU A 35 -5.76 10.22 -11.18
C LEU A 35 -4.94 9.67 -10.01
N TRP A 36 -4.59 8.38 -10.06
CA TRP A 36 -3.78 7.68 -9.05
C TRP A 36 -2.28 7.91 -9.19
N GLN A 37 -1.83 8.49 -10.31
CA GLN A 37 -0.42 8.68 -10.64
C GLN A 37 0.34 9.41 -9.53
N GLY A 38 1.43 8.80 -9.05
CA GLY A 38 2.26 9.32 -7.94
C GLY A 38 1.99 8.68 -6.58
N LEU A 39 0.82 8.04 -6.36
CA LEU A 39 0.55 7.31 -5.11
C LEU A 39 1.28 5.96 -5.01
N GLY A 40 1.71 5.40 -6.15
CA GLY A 40 2.28 4.05 -6.21
C GLY A 40 1.26 2.94 -5.92
N TYR A 41 1.70 1.67 -5.99
CA TYR A 41 0.82 0.51 -5.75
C TYR A 41 -0.48 0.58 -6.55
N TYR A 42 -0.37 0.70 -7.86
CA TYR A 42 -1.49 0.90 -8.80
C TYR A 42 -2.58 -0.17 -8.72
N SER A 43 -2.24 -1.37 -8.24
CA SER A 43 -3.22 -2.41 -7.94
C SER A 43 -4.31 -1.95 -6.96
N ARG A 44 -4.02 -0.99 -6.06
CA ARG A 44 -5.03 -0.43 -5.15
C ARG A 44 -6.08 0.38 -5.93
N GLY A 45 -5.66 1.22 -6.87
CA GLY A 45 -6.58 1.97 -7.74
C GLY A 45 -7.47 1.04 -8.56
N ARG A 46 -6.88 -0.02 -9.17
CA ARG A 46 -7.65 -1.03 -9.90
C ARG A 46 -8.63 -1.80 -9.00
N ASN A 47 -8.20 -2.19 -7.82
CA ASN A 47 -9.06 -2.88 -6.85
C ASN A 47 -10.19 -1.97 -6.38
N LEU A 48 -9.91 -0.68 -6.14
CA LEU A 48 -10.93 0.30 -5.75
C LEU A 48 -12.01 0.42 -6.83
N LEU A 49 -11.61 0.54 -8.11
CA LEU A 49 -12.56 0.56 -9.23
C LEU A 49 -13.38 -0.73 -9.31
N ALA A 50 -12.71 -1.89 -9.23
CA ALA A 50 -13.40 -3.19 -9.27
C ALA A 50 -14.39 -3.36 -8.11
N THR A 51 -14.04 -2.85 -6.92
CA THR A 51 -14.93 -2.83 -5.76
C THR A 51 -16.13 -1.91 -5.99
N ALA A 52 -15.93 -0.70 -6.51
CA ALA A 52 -17.02 0.19 -6.86
C ALA A 52 -17.98 -0.43 -7.88
N GLN A 53 -17.44 -1.09 -8.91
CA GLN A 53 -18.24 -1.83 -9.90
C GLN A 53 -19.03 -2.96 -9.27
N HIS A 54 -18.44 -3.72 -8.34
CA HIS A 54 -19.13 -4.79 -7.61
C HIS A 54 -20.26 -4.23 -6.75
N ILE A 55 -20.00 -3.17 -5.99
CA ILE A 55 -21.03 -2.51 -5.15
C ILE A 55 -22.17 -2.02 -6.02
N THR A 56 -21.89 -1.34 -7.12
CA THR A 56 -22.95 -0.77 -7.98
C THR A 56 -23.73 -1.84 -8.71
N LYS A 57 -23.06 -2.83 -9.34
CA LYS A 57 -23.70 -3.79 -10.26
C LYS A 57 -24.29 -4.99 -9.54
N ILE A 58 -23.66 -5.46 -8.46
CA ILE A 58 -24.03 -6.70 -7.79
C ILE A 58 -24.77 -6.39 -6.48
N LEU A 59 -24.32 -5.39 -5.74
CA LEU A 59 -24.92 -5.02 -4.47
C LEU A 59 -25.90 -3.83 -4.58
N HIS A 60 -26.24 -3.42 -5.82
CA HIS A 60 -27.23 -2.36 -6.12
C HIS A 60 -26.97 -1.05 -5.34
N GLY A 61 -25.71 -0.69 -5.16
CA GLY A 61 -25.26 0.50 -4.44
C GLY A 61 -25.14 0.34 -2.92
N ASN A 62 -25.52 -0.81 -2.37
CA ASN A 62 -25.48 -1.06 -0.92
C ASN A 62 -24.09 -1.51 -0.49
N PHE A 63 -23.45 -0.73 0.38
CA PHE A 63 -22.18 -1.13 0.99
C PHE A 63 -22.41 -2.20 2.06
N PRO A 64 -21.60 -3.28 2.08
CA PRO A 64 -21.59 -4.20 3.20
C PRO A 64 -21.23 -3.46 4.49
N SER A 65 -21.97 -3.74 5.58
CA SER A 65 -21.80 -3.06 6.86
C SER A 65 -21.01 -3.85 7.89
N ASN A 66 -20.67 -5.11 7.60
CA ASN A 66 -19.95 -5.97 8.54
C ASN A 66 -18.58 -6.39 7.98
N TYR A 67 -17.69 -6.76 8.90
CA TYR A 67 -16.30 -7.16 8.61
C TYR A 67 -16.21 -8.31 7.60
N PHE A 68 -17.02 -9.34 7.74
CA PHE A 68 -16.91 -10.53 6.91
C PHE A 68 -17.32 -10.27 5.47
N ASP A 69 -18.34 -9.47 5.23
CA ASP A 69 -18.79 -9.14 3.88
C ASP A 69 -17.91 -8.07 3.24
N LEU A 70 -17.44 -7.09 4.00
CA LEU A 70 -16.41 -6.15 3.53
C LEU A 70 -15.16 -6.87 3.05
N LYS A 71 -14.72 -7.89 3.76
CA LYS A 71 -13.53 -8.68 3.40
C LYS A 71 -13.67 -9.46 2.09
N LYS A 72 -14.88 -9.73 1.61
CA LYS A 72 -15.13 -10.37 0.31
C LYS A 72 -14.87 -9.40 -0.87
N LEU A 73 -14.83 -8.10 -0.62
CA LEU A 73 -14.59 -7.09 -1.64
C LEU A 73 -13.14 -7.14 -2.14
N LYS A 74 -12.94 -6.89 -3.43
CA LYS A 74 -11.61 -6.98 -4.06
C LYS A 74 -10.65 -5.93 -3.50
N GLY A 75 -9.52 -6.38 -2.96
CA GLY A 75 -8.50 -5.50 -2.36
C GLY A 75 -8.79 -5.06 -0.93
N VAL A 76 -9.87 -5.55 -0.33
CA VAL A 76 -10.18 -5.34 1.08
C VAL A 76 -9.67 -6.53 1.89
N GLY A 77 -8.57 -6.31 2.61
CA GLY A 77 -8.00 -7.29 3.55
C GLY A 77 -8.51 -7.10 4.98
N ASP A 78 -8.00 -7.93 5.91
CA ASP A 78 -8.41 -7.93 7.33
C ASP A 78 -8.36 -6.53 7.95
N TYR A 79 -7.24 -5.83 7.78
CA TYR A 79 -7.07 -4.47 8.28
C TYR A 79 -8.11 -3.49 7.71
N THR A 80 -8.28 -3.49 6.38
CA THR A 80 -9.18 -2.53 5.71
C THR A 80 -10.63 -2.81 6.06
N ALA A 81 -11.02 -4.10 6.11
CA ALA A 81 -12.36 -4.50 6.51
C ALA A 81 -12.68 -4.07 7.95
N ALA A 82 -11.75 -4.32 8.89
CA ALA A 82 -11.92 -3.92 10.29
C ALA A 82 -12.00 -2.39 10.45
N ALA A 83 -11.17 -1.64 9.71
CA ALA A 83 -11.21 -0.19 9.75
C ALA A 83 -12.54 0.35 9.22
N ILE A 84 -13.02 -0.13 8.08
CA ILE A 84 -14.32 0.31 7.52
C ILE A 84 -15.47 -0.08 8.44
N ALA A 85 -15.52 -1.34 8.87
CA ALA A 85 -16.61 -1.85 9.72
C ALA A 85 -16.72 -1.08 11.04
N SER A 86 -15.58 -0.79 11.67
CA SER A 86 -15.58 -0.07 12.95
C SER A 86 -15.85 1.42 12.81
N ILE A 87 -15.27 2.08 11.80
CA ILE A 87 -15.37 3.54 11.64
C ILE A 87 -16.72 3.95 11.03
N ALA A 88 -17.16 3.25 9.99
CA ALA A 88 -18.37 3.60 9.26
C ALA A 88 -19.64 2.96 9.85
N PHE A 89 -19.51 1.79 10.47
CA PHE A 89 -20.68 0.99 10.92
C PHE A 89 -20.65 0.65 12.41
N ASN A 90 -19.68 1.16 13.16
CA ASN A 90 -19.52 0.95 14.61
C ASN A 90 -19.47 -0.54 15.02
N GLU A 91 -19.05 -1.44 14.13
CA GLU A 91 -18.85 -2.85 14.45
C GLU A 91 -17.66 -3.01 15.40
N PRO A 92 -17.77 -3.79 16.50
CA PRO A 92 -16.71 -3.93 17.50
C PRO A 92 -15.59 -4.87 17.03
N VAL A 93 -14.91 -4.49 15.95
CA VAL A 93 -13.74 -5.17 15.37
C VAL A 93 -12.53 -4.24 15.39
N PHE A 94 -11.35 -4.82 15.60
CA PHE A 94 -10.14 -4.04 15.81
C PHE A 94 -9.12 -4.23 14.69
N ALA A 95 -8.70 -3.11 14.12
CA ALA A 95 -7.78 -3.08 12.99
C ALA A 95 -6.33 -3.18 13.46
N VAL A 96 -5.57 -4.11 12.89
CA VAL A 96 -4.14 -4.28 13.17
C VAL A 96 -3.34 -4.00 11.91
N ASP A 97 -2.74 -2.82 11.83
CA ASP A 97 -1.73 -2.46 10.82
C ASP A 97 -0.32 -2.52 11.43
N GLY A 98 0.69 -2.15 10.65
CA GLY A 98 2.07 -2.11 11.14
C GLY A 98 2.30 -1.11 12.29
N ASN A 99 1.50 -0.04 12.39
CA ASN A 99 1.58 0.93 13.48
C ASN A 99 0.98 0.33 14.75
N VAL A 100 -0.22 -0.23 14.66
CA VAL A 100 -0.91 -0.89 15.78
C VAL A 100 -0.10 -2.08 16.28
N ALA A 101 0.41 -2.94 15.38
CA ALA A 101 1.25 -4.06 15.74
C ALA A 101 2.51 -3.62 16.52
N ARG A 102 3.12 -2.49 16.14
CA ARG A 102 4.26 -1.92 16.87
C ARG A 102 3.88 -1.41 18.25
N VAL A 103 2.74 -0.72 18.37
CA VAL A 103 2.22 -0.26 19.67
C VAL A 103 1.97 -1.45 20.58
N LEU A 104 1.23 -2.45 20.11
CA LEU A 104 0.91 -3.65 20.88
C LEU A 104 2.18 -4.45 21.26
N SER A 105 3.13 -4.60 20.31
CA SER A 105 4.39 -5.29 20.59
C SER A 105 5.17 -4.63 21.74
N ARG A 106 5.19 -3.29 21.78
CA ARG A 106 5.86 -2.54 22.86
C ARG A 106 5.06 -2.53 24.16
N LEU A 107 3.74 -2.35 24.05
CA LEU A 107 2.87 -2.32 25.22
C LEU A 107 2.95 -3.61 26.04
N PHE A 108 2.92 -4.75 25.36
CA PHE A 108 2.93 -6.08 25.97
C PHE A 108 4.31 -6.76 25.98
N ALA A 109 5.37 -6.09 25.51
CA ALA A 109 6.69 -6.68 25.27
C ALA A 109 6.62 -8.00 24.46
N GLU A 110 5.69 -8.05 23.46
CA GLU A 110 5.38 -9.26 22.70
C GLU A 110 6.51 -9.56 21.71
N LYS A 111 7.08 -10.77 21.81
CA LYS A 111 8.25 -11.22 21.05
C LYS A 111 7.91 -11.92 19.73
N THR A 112 6.64 -12.22 19.50
CA THR A 112 6.22 -12.83 18.23
C THR A 112 6.39 -11.84 17.08
N THR A 113 6.94 -12.31 15.96
CA THR A 113 7.11 -11.47 14.77
C THR A 113 5.74 -11.13 14.16
N PRO A 114 5.34 -9.85 14.04
CA PRO A 114 3.99 -9.47 13.61
C PRO A 114 3.55 -10.02 12.25
N ASN A 115 4.47 -10.08 11.30
CA ASN A 115 4.19 -10.53 9.93
C ASN A 115 4.15 -12.04 9.75
N SER A 116 4.40 -12.84 10.79
CA SER A 116 4.25 -14.29 10.73
C SER A 116 2.77 -14.69 10.85
N THR A 117 2.44 -15.89 10.43
CA THR A 117 1.07 -16.44 10.59
C THR A 117 0.64 -16.45 12.05
N GLN A 118 1.54 -16.87 12.95
CA GLN A 118 1.32 -16.82 14.39
C GLN A 118 1.17 -15.37 14.90
N GLY A 119 2.03 -14.47 14.44
CA GLY A 119 1.98 -13.06 14.82
C GLY A 119 0.65 -12.39 14.50
N LYS A 120 0.10 -12.63 13.31
CA LYS A 120 -1.21 -12.09 12.94
C LYS A 120 -2.30 -12.50 13.94
N LYS A 121 -2.29 -13.76 14.41
CA LYS A 121 -3.24 -14.24 15.41
C LYS A 121 -3.03 -13.59 16.77
N VAL A 122 -1.77 -13.58 17.25
CA VAL A 122 -1.41 -13.01 18.55
C VAL A 122 -1.75 -11.52 18.61
N PHE A 123 -1.35 -10.73 17.62
CA PHE A 123 -1.61 -9.29 17.61
C PHE A 123 -3.10 -8.96 17.45
N GLN A 124 -3.86 -9.80 16.75
CA GLN A 124 -5.31 -9.65 16.70
C GLN A 124 -5.96 -9.96 18.05
N GLN A 125 -5.51 -10.98 18.77
CA GLN A 125 -5.97 -11.28 20.13
C GLN A 125 -5.66 -10.14 21.10
N LEU A 126 -4.44 -9.59 21.05
CA LEU A 126 -4.05 -8.43 21.86
C LEU A 126 -4.91 -7.20 21.52
N ALA A 127 -5.16 -6.91 20.26
CA ALA A 127 -6.04 -5.82 19.88
C ALA A 127 -7.47 -6.01 20.41
N ASN A 128 -7.98 -7.24 20.33
CA ASN A 128 -9.32 -7.57 20.85
C ASN A 128 -9.42 -7.46 22.37
N SER A 129 -8.32 -7.75 23.12
CA SER A 129 -8.33 -7.72 24.59
C SER A 129 -8.39 -6.31 25.16
N ILE A 130 -7.86 -5.30 24.43
CA ILE A 130 -7.86 -3.91 24.87
C ILE A 130 -8.88 -3.04 24.13
N GLY A 131 -9.56 -3.60 23.15
CA GLY A 131 -10.45 -2.88 22.25
C GLY A 131 -11.69 -2.32 22.95
N ASN A 132 -11.97 -1.04 22.70
CA ASN A 132 -13.19 -0.40 23.20
C ASN A 132 -14.38 -0.75 22.31
N LYS A 133 -15.21 -1.69 22.76
CA LYS A 133 -16.39 -2.17 22.02
C LYS A 133 -17.49 -1.12 21.86
N LYS A 134 -17.54 -0.10 22.71
CA LYS A 134 -18.54 0.97 22.65
C LYS A 134 -18.19 1.99 21.56
N PHE A 135 -16.89 2.26 21.38
CA PHE A 135 -16.38 3.22 20.41
C PHE A 135 -15.25 2.60 19.57
N PRO A 136 -15.52 1.55 18.80
CA PRO A 136 -14.47 0.79 18.11
C PRO A 136 -13.76 1.60 17.02
N GLY A 137 -14.49 2.45 16.28
CA GLY A 137 -13.90 3.32 15.27
C GLY A 137 -12.91 4.33 15.84
N LEU A 138 -13.32 5.01 16.95
CA LEU A 138 -12.44 5.95 17.65
C LEU A 138 -11.22 5.26 18.24
N HIS A 139 -11.40 4.06 18.84
CA HIS A 139 -10.30 3.25 19.35
C HIS A 139 -9.29 2.90 18.25
N ASN A 140 -9.77 2.42 17.11
CA ASN A 140 -8.92 2.06 15.98
C ASN A 140 -8.15 3.27 15.45
N GLN A 141 -8.81 4.43 15.30
CA GLN A 141 -8.14 5.66 14.87
C GLN A 141 -7.07 6.09 15.88
N ALA A 142 -7.39 6.12 17.16
CA ALA A 142 -6.44 6.50 18.22
C ALA A 142 -5.20 5.58 18.24
N MET A 143 -5.38 4.27 18.10
CA MET A 143 -4.28 3.31 18.05
C MET A 143 -3.39 3.48 16.83
N MET A 144 -3.98 3.73 15.66
CA MET A 144 -3.23 4.00 14.43
C MET A 144 -2.43 5.31 14.52
N GLU A 145 -3.04 6.39 15.02
CA GLU A 145 -2.39 7.68 15.18
C GLU A 145 -1.32 7.66 16.27
N LEU A 146 -1.56 7.01 17.38
CA LEU A 146 -0.55 6.80 18.43
C LEU A 146 0.69 6.13 17.81
N GLY A 147 0.50 5.11 17.00
CA GLY A 147 1.61 4.46 16.31
C GLY A 147 2.29 5.35 15.27
N ALA A 148 1.56 6.18 14.55
CA ALA A 148 2.11 7.05 13.51
C ALA A 148 2.86 8.26 14.08
N LEU A 149 2.37 8.87 15.16
CA LEU A 149 2.82 10.18 15.64
C LEU A 149 3.68 10.12 16.91
N VAL A 150 3.39 9.18 17.80
CA VAL A 150 4.03 9.06 19.12
C VAL A 150 4.93 7.84 19.21
N CYS A 151 4.37 6.63 19.05
CA CYS A 151 5.10 5.38 19.15
C CYS A 151 5.83 5.04 17.82
N THR A 152 6.66 5.97 17.35
CA THR A 152 7.36 5.87 16.06
C THR A 152 8.42 4.75 16.04
N PRO A 153 8.84 4.25 14.84
CA PRO A 153 9.77 3.12 14.75
C PRO A 153 11.15 3.37 15.36
N ARG A 154 11.74 4.54 15.14
CA ARG A 154 13.13 4.85 15.55
C ARG A 154 13.22 5.71 16.80
N ASN A 155 12.43 6.77 16.86
CA ASN A 155 12.46 7.77 17.94
C ASN A 155 11.06 7.88 18.57
N PRO A 156 10.60 6.87 19.35
CA PRO A 156 9.31 6.95 20.02
C PRO A 156 9.35 8.02 21.10
N LYS A 157 8.31 8.83 21.17
CA LYS A 157 8.13 9.89 22.15
C LYS A 157 7.48 9.31 23.42
N CYS A 158 8.21 8.45 24.15
CA CYS A 158 7.65 7.67 25.24
C CYS A 158 7.20 8.53 26.43
N GLU A 159 7.88 9.62 26.72
CA GLU A 159 7.59 10.52 27.85
C GLU A 159 6.21 11.18 27.75
N ILE A 160 5.77 11.51 26.52
CA ILE A 160 4.46 12.09 26.27
C ILE A 160 3.40 11.04 25.84
N CYS A 161 3.78 9.76 25.86
CA CYS A 161 2.88 8.70 25.45
C CYS A 161 1.81 8.44 26.53
N PRO A 162 0.51 8.49 26.21
CA PRO A 162 -0.53 8.24 27.22
C PRO A 162 -0.51 6.81 27.79
N LEU A 163 0.23 5.89 27.15
CA LEU A 163 0.36 4.50 27.59
C LEU A 163 1.69 4.22 28.30
N HIS A 164 2.53 5.22 28.57
CA HIS A 164 3.90 5.00 29.08
C HIS A 164 3.94 4.21 30.40
N SER A 165 3.01 4.48 31.33
CA SER A 165 2.93 3.81 32.63
C SER A 165 2.56 2.32 32.54
N HIS A 166 1.88 1.91 31.44
CA HIS A 166 1.48 0.53 31.21
C HIS A 166 2.36 -0.19 30.18
N CYS A 167 3.32 0.51 29.59
CA CYS A 167 4.14 -0.03 28.51
C CYS A 167 5.31 -0.87 29.04
N LEU A 168 5.21 -2.20 28.92
CA LEU A 168 6.23 -3.12 29.42
C LEU A 168 7.60 -2.91 28.74
N ALA A 169 7.63 -2.64 27.43
CA ALA A 169 8.89 -2.38 26.73
C ALA A 169 9.55 -1.08 27.22
N TYR A 170 8.78 -0.05 27.60
CA TYR A 170 9.31 1.19 28.17
C TYR A 170 9.87 0.97 29.58
N GLN A 171 9.12 0.29 30.44
CA GLN A 171 9.58 -0.07 31.79
C GLN A 171 10.88 -0.87 31.76
N GLN A 172 11.04 -1.77 30.79
CA GLN A 172 12.24 -2.57 30.57
C GLN A 172 13.34 -1.83 29.79
N LYS A 173 13.14 -0.58 29.37
CA LYS A 173 14.06 0.21 28.50
C LYS A 173 14.40 -0.50 27.18
N GLN A 174 13.47 -1.28 26.65
CA GLN A 174 13.64 -2.12 25.44
C GLN A 174 12.74 -1.74 24.27
N GLN A 175 12.15 -0.54 24.28
CA GLN A 175 11.18 -0.13 23.26
C GLN A 175 11.72 -0.16 21.82
N LEU A 176 13.03 -0.05 21.60
CA LEU A 176 13.65 -0.14 20.28
C LEU A 176 13.87 -1.58 19.79
N ASN A 177 13.79 -2.55 20.69
CA ASN A 177 13.90 -3.97 20.37
C ASN A 177 12.58 -4.51 19.80
N PHE A 178 11.48 -3.79 19.98
CA PHE A 178 10.15 -4.16 19.53
C PHE A 178 9.64 -3.26 18.40
N PRO A 179 8.88 -3.84 17.43
CA PRO A 179 8.57 -5.26 17.26
C PRO A 179 9.76 -6.07 16.78
N ILE A 180 9.76 -7.37 17.08
CA ILE A 180 10.76 -8.31 16.53
C ILE A 180 10.62 -8.35 15.01
N LYS A 181 11.74 -8.12 14.33
CA LYS A 181 11.78 -8.05 12.87
C LYS A 181 11.80 -9.45 12.25
N SER A 182 11.03 -9.66 11.21
CA SER A 182 11.19 -10.84 10.36
C SER A 182 12.56 -10.84 9.67
N LYS A 183 13.01 -12.03 9.21
CA LYS A 183 14.20 -12.13 8.36
C LYS A 183 14.06 -11.16 7.19
N LYS A 184 15.15 -10.49 6.84
CA LYS A 184 15.18 -9.56 5.68
C LYS A 184 14.75 -10.31 4.42
N LEU A 185 13.79 -9.77 3.70
CA LEU A 185 13.46 -10.25 2.35
C LEU A 185 14.69 -10.11 1.45
N LYS A 186 14.93 -11.11 0.59
CA LYS A 186 15.96 -11.00 -0.43
C LYS A 186 15.57 -9.88 -1.39
N ILE A 187 16.47 -8.93 -1.58
CA ILE A 187 16.30 -7.87 -2.57
C ILE A 187 16.37 -8.50 -3.96
N LYS A 188 15.37 -8.24 -4.79
CA LYS A 188 15.37 -8.65 -6.19
C LYS A 188 15.84 -7.45 -7.02
N GLU A 189 16.96 -7.59 -7.69
CA GLU A 189 17.42 -6.59 -8.64
C GLU A 189 16.81 -6.86 -10.02
N ARG A 190 16.41 -5.80 -10.70
CA ARG A 190 15.92 -5.81 -12.08
C ARG A 190 16.69 -4.73 -12.84
N HIS A 191 17.18 -5.08 -14.01
CA HIS A 191 17.94 -4.15 -14.85
C HIS A 191 17.08 -3.76 -16.04
N PHE A 192 16.79 -2.48 -16.17
CA PHE A 192 15.92 -1.90 -17.18
C PHE A 192 16.73 -0.98 -18.09
N CYS A 193 16.56 -1.15 -19.40
CA CYS A 193 16.98 -0.18 -20.40
C CYS A 193 15.74 0.27 -21.16
N TYR A 194 15.33 1.49 -20.98
CA TYR A 194 14.27 2.09 -21.78
C TYR A 194 14.87 2.74 -23.03
N VAL A 195 14.26 2.47 -24.17
CA VAL A 195 14.65 3.07 -25.46
C VAL A 195 13.62 4.12 -25.83
N ILE A 196 14.03 5.38 -25.84
CA ILE A 196 13.20 6.50 -26.28
C ILE A 196 13.33 6.62 -27.79
N ILE A 197 12.27 6.27 -28.53
CA ILE A 197 12.22 6.36 -29.97
C ILE A 197 11.42 7.61 -30.33
N ILE A 198 12.06 8.53 -31.07
CA ILE A 198 11.46 9.78 -31.54
C ILE A 198 11.40 9.74 -33.06
N TYR A 199 10.23 10.02 -33.62
CA TYR A 199 10.02 10.16 -35.03
C TYR A 199 9.03 11.29 -35.30
N LYS A 200 9.40 12.30 -36.08
CA LYS A 200 8.56 13.48 -36.39
C LYS A 200 7.88 14.07 -35.16
N ASP A 201 8.65 14.35 -34.11
CA ASP A 201 8.22 14.93 -32.82
C ASP A 201 7.22 14.06 -32.03
N GLN A 202 7.09 12.78 -32.38
CA GLN A 202 6.28 11.81 -31.66
C GLN A 202 7.16 10.79 -30.94
N PHE A 203 6.68 10.31 -29.79
CA PHE A 203 7.32 9.24 -29.03
C PHE A 203 6.61 7.92 -29.27
N TYR A 204 7.38 6.85 -29.48
CA TYR A 204 6.82 5.51 -29.45
C TYR A 204 6.69 5.02 -28.02
N ILE A 205 5.46 4.70 -27.61
CA ILE A 205 5.13 4.12 -26.31
C ILE A 205 4.29 2.88 -26.51
N ARG A 206 4.32 1.98 -25.52
CA ARG A 206 3.48 0.77 -25.50
C ARG A 206 2.83 0.60 -24.14
N GLN A 207 1.68 -0.08 -24.11
CA GLN A 207 1.04 -0.45 -22.86
C GLN A 207 1.67 -1.74 -22.31
N ARG A 208 1.91 -1.79 -21.00
CA ARG A 208 2.40 -2.97 -20.29
C ARG A 208 1.26 -3.99 -20.11
N ASN A 209 1.28 -5.07 -20.86
CA ASN A 209 0.25 -6.12 -20.82
C ASN A 209 0.63 -7.31 -19.89
N GLY A 210 1.89 -7.36 -19.42
CA GLY A 210 2.37 -8.42 -18.55
C GLY A 210 1.78 -8.37 -17.14
N ASN A 211 1.84 -9.50 -16.42
CA ASN A 211 1.43 -9.57 -15.02
C ASN A 211 2.54 -8.98 -14.12
N ASP A 212 2.65 -7.67 -14.11
CA ASP A 212 3.65 -6.88 -13.37
C ASP A 212 2.93 -5.85 -12.48
N ILE A 213 3.67 -5.27 -11.53
CA ILE A 213 3.20 -4.21 -10.62
C ILE A 213 2.76 -2.95 -11.38
N TRP A 214 3.28 -2.74 -12.60
CA TRP A 214 2.93 -1.62 -13.49
C TRP A 214 1.99 -2.03 -14.64
N LYS A 215 1.28 -3.14 -14.53
CA LYS A 215 0.31 -3.58 -15.54
C LYS A 215 -0.63 -2.45 -15.96
N ASN A 216 -0.93 -2.35 -17.25
CA ASN A 216 -1.78 -1.36 -17.90
C ASN A 216 -1.25 0.10 -17.89
N LEU A 217 -0.06 0.36 -17.35
CA LEU A 217 0.61 1.63 -17.56
C LEU A 217 1.33 1.66 -18.90
N TYR A 218 1.60 2.87 -19.41
CA TYR A 218 2.36 3.06 -20.63
C TYR A 218 3.85 3.21 -20.32
N GLU A 219 4.70 2.70 -21.21
CA GLU A 219 6.15 2.76 -21.10
C GLU A 219 6.81 2.93 -22.47
N PHE A 220 8.03 3.43 -22.48
CA PHE A 220 8.92 3.29 -23.63
C PHE A 220 9.31 1.82 -23.83
N PRO A 221 9.72 1.40 -25.07
CA PRO A 221 10.28 0.06 -25.27
C PRO A 221 11.30 -0.30 -24.20
N LEU A 222 11.05 -1.40 -23.50
CA LEU A 222 11.84 -1.85 -22.37
C LEU A 222 12.62 -3.12 -22.74
N HIS A 223 13.92 -3.07 -22.55
CA HIS A 223 14.80 -4.25 -22.50
C HIS A 223 15.10 -4.56 -21.03
N GLU A 224 14.55 -5.64 -20.53
CA GLU A 224 14.75 -6.10 -19.16
C GLU A 224 15.64 -7.32 -19.11
N THR A 225 16.62 -7.32 -18.19
CA THR A 225 17.52 -8.45 -17.96
C THR A 225 17.65 -8.77 -16.47
N LYS A 226 18.11 -9.98 -16.15
CA LYS A 226 18.41 -10.40 -14.77
C LYS A 226 19.78 -9.92 -14.30
N THR A 227 20.65 -9.54 -15.22
CA THR A 227 22.02 -9.10 -14.98
C THR A 227 22.24 -7.72 -15.58
N LYS A 228 23.37 -7.10 -15.26
CA LYS A 228 23.73 -5.79 -15.81
C LYS A 228 23.69 -5.81 -17.35
N ILE A 229 23.02 -4.84 -17.93
CA ILE A 229 22.79 -4.73 -19.38
C ILE A 229 24.10 -4.34 -20.06
N SER A 230 24.50 -5.10 -21.08
CA SER A 230 25.69 -4.80 -21.92
C SER A 230 25.30 -4.00 -23.16
N SER A 231 26.28 -3.26 -23.73
CA SER A 231 26.08 -2.52 -24.98
C SER A 231 25.68 -3.43 -26.14
N ALA A 232 26.22 -4.64 -26.21
CA ALA A 232 25.84 -5.64 -27.22
C ALA A 232 24.37 -6.05 -27.09
N SER A 233 23.88 -6.23 -25.85
CA SER A 233 22.48 -6.55 -25.55
C SER A 233 21.54 -5.43 -25.99
N ILE A 234 21.92 -4.17 -25.74
CA ILE A 234 21.15 -3.00 -26.19
C ILE A 234 21.14 -2.94 -27.72
N SER A 235 22.31 -3.09 -28.36
CA SER A 235 22.43 -3.04 -29.82
C SER A 235 21.54 -4.09 -30.49
N ASN A 236 21.46 -5.30 -29.95
CA ASN A 236 20.57 -6.35 -30.47
C ASN A 236 19.11 -6.00 -30.24
N PHE A 237 18.75 -5.44 -29.10
CA PHE A 237 17.38 -5.06 -28.80
C PHE A 237 16.86 -3.96 -29.75
N ILE A 238 17.64 -2.91 -29.98
CA ILE A 238 17.23 -1.77 -30.83
C ILE A 238 17.12 -2.12 -32.32
N LYS A 239 17.83 -3.17 -32.80
CA LYS A 239 17.69 -3.67 -34.18
C LYS A 239 16.24 -4.05 -34.52
N ASN A 240 15.48 -4.54 -33.54
CA ASN A 240 14.06 -4.89 -33.70
C ASN A 240 13.18 -3.69 -34.08
N TYR A 241 13.67 -2.47 -33.85
CA TYR A 241 13.00 -1.21 -34.17
C TYR A 241 13.62 -0.51 -35.39
N GLY A 242 14.55 -1.18 -36.11
CA GLY A 242 15.24 -0.59 -37.26
C GLY A 242 16.25 0.51 -36.91
N ILE A 243 16.61 0.65 -35.61
CA ILE A 243 17.51 1.70 -35.11
C ILE A 243 18.95 1.29 -35.37
N LYS A 244 19.70 2.16 -36.06
CA LYS A 244 21.12 1.94 -36.37
C LYS A 244 22.07 2.66 -35.43
N LYS A 245 21.66 3.80 -34.86
CA LYS A 245 22.48 4.62 -33.96
C LYS A 245 21.63 5.07 -32.77
N TYR A 246 22.27 5.20 -31.60
CA TYR A 246 21.61 5.68 -30.38
C TYR A 246 22.62 6.40 -29.50
N GLU A 247 22.12 7.23 -28.60
CA GLU A 247 22.87 7.87 -27.54
C GLU A 247 22.51 7.22 -26.20
N SER A 248 23.52 7.04 -25.34
CA SER A 248 23.32 6.45 -24.01
C SER A 248 22.98 7.52 -23.00
N GLY A 249 21.86 7.33 -22.30
CA GLY A 249 21.47 8.13 -21.15
C GLY A 249 22.22 7.76 -19.86
N ARG A 250 21.85 8.41 -18.76
CA ARG A 250 22.43 8.17 -17.43
C ARG A 250 21.79 6.97 -16.75
N LEU A 251 22.58 6.26 -15.93
CA LEU A 251 22.07 5.21 -15.05
C LEU A 251 21.33 5.82 -13.86
N HIS A 252 20.13 5.33 -13.61
CA HIS A 252 19.33 5.67 -12.45
C HIS A 252 19.07 4.42 -11.60
N ILE A 253 19.20 4.54 -10.28
CA ILE A 253 18.89 3.48 -9.33
C ILE A 253 17.62 3.85 -8.58
N HIS A 254 16.59 3.02 -8.69
CA HIS A 254 15.33 3.21 -7.98
C HIS A 254 15.07 2.04 -7.03
N LYS A 255 14.81 2.34 -5.75
CA LYS A 255 14.47 1.33 -4.74
C LYS A 255 12.96 1.31 -4.55
N LEU A 256 12.37 0.15 -4.78
CA LEU A 256 10.98 -0.10 -4.45
C LEU A 256 10.89 -0.70 -3.04
N THR A 257 9.83 -0.39 -2.33
CA THR A 257 9.61 -0.76 -0.91
C THR A 257 8.80 -2.05 -0.73
N HIS A 258 8.69 -2.85 -1.79
CA HIS A 258 7.93 -4.13 -1.78
C HIS A 258 8.61 -5.24 -2.54
#